data_f8702812a9eb6d64afc029cd4711cd0a
#
_entry.id   f8702812a9eb6d64afc029cd4711cd0a
#
_cell.length_a   1.000
_cell.length_b   1.000
_cell.length_c   1.000
_cell.angle_alpha   90.00
_cell.angle_beta   90.00
_cell.angle_gamma   90.00
#
_symmetry.space_group_name_H-M   'P 1'
#
loop_
_entity.id
_entity.type
_entity.pdbx_description
1 polymer ?
#
loop_
_entity_poly.entity_id
_entity_poly.type
_entity_poly.pdbx_seq_one_letter_code
_entity_poly.pdbx_strand_id
1 'polypeptide(L)'
;MILGLDISTSITGVTVLNDKGEILHCEAIDTRNKNHFPTLFEKASKVRDYLGDIEYKYDIKHIYIEKSLQTFRSGFSSAKTLSTLASFNGIVSWFCYEIWNTHPEYLSATSARKSCGIKVPKGT
;
A
#
# COMPACT_ATOMS: atom_id res chain seq x y z
N MET A 1 -16.29 -3.67 -0.60
CA MET A 1 -15.40 -2.84 0.21
C MET A 1 -14.17 -2.45 -0.59
N ILE A 2 -13.50 -1.42 -0.17
CA ILE A 2 -12.36 -0.85 -0.87
C ILE A 2 -11.10 -1.03 -0.02
N LEU A 3 -10.04 -1.56 -0.63
CA LEU A 3 -8.73 -1.65 -0.02
C LEU A 3 -7.84 -0.55 -0.58
N GLY A 4 -7.26 0.26 0.30
CA GLY A 4 -6.29 1.27 -0.08
C GLY A 4 -4.91 0.95 0.50
N LEU A 5 -3.89 1.02 -0.32
CA LEU A 5 -2.51 0.73 0.07
C LEU A 5 -1.59 1.91 -0.24
N ASP A 6 -0.78 2.28 0.74
CA ASP A 6 0.32 3.21 0.57
C ASP A 6 1.61 2.40 0.76
N ILE A 7 2.18 1.94 -0.35
CA ILE A 7 3.29 0.98 -0.33
C ILE A 7 4.64 1.68 -0.16
N SER A 8 5.41 1.19 0.79
CA SER A 8 6.77 1.63 1.03
C SER A 8 7.60 0.45 1.55
N THR A 9 8.88 0.49 1.31
CA THR A 9 9.79 -0.53 1.85
C THR A 9 10.02 -0.37 3.34
N SER A 10 9.60 0.74 3.92
CA SER A 10 9.73 1.00 5.36
C SER A 10 8.44 0.71 6.10
N ILE A 11 7.37 1.42 5.73
CA ILE A 11 6.07 1.29 6.37
C ILE A 11 5.01 1.31 5.29
N THR A 12 4.20 0.27 5.23
CA THR A 12 3.08 0.18 4.27
C THR A 12 1.78 0.46 5.00
N GLY A 13 1.05 1.47 4.56
CA GLY A 13 -0.26 1.80 5.11
C GLY A 13 -1.36 0.96 4.47
N VAL A 14 -2.27 0.45 5.29
CA VAL A 14 -3.39 -0.38 4.86
C VAL A 14 -4.69 0.19 5.40
N THR A 15 -5.63 0.49 4.51
CA THR A 15 -6.94 1.03 4.88
C THR A 15 -8.03 0.24 4.17
N VAL A 16 -9.09 -0.11 4.91
CA VAL A 16 -10.29 -0.72 4.33
C VAL A 16 -11.47 0.20 4.57
N LEU A 17 -12.21 0.48 3.50
CA LEU A 17 -13.39 1.33 3.55
C LEU A 17 -14.62 0.53 3.10
N ASN A 18 -15.79 0.85 3.67
CA ASN A 18 -17.04 0.33 3.15
C ASN A 18 -17.54 1.19 1.99
N ASP A 19 -18.68 0.83 1.43
CA ASP A 19 -19.25 1.54 0.28
C ASP A 19 -19.66 2.98 0.58
N LYS A 20 -19.81 3.32 1.85
CA LYS A 20 -20.14 4.67 2.30
C LYS A 20 -18.90 5.52 2.57
N GLY A 21 -17.71 4.95 2.41
CA GLY A 21 -16.46 5.65 2.69
C GLY A 21 -16.05 5.65 4.17
N GLU A 22 -16.71 4.85 4.98
CA GLU A 22 -16.35 4.73 6.38
C GLU A 22 -15.15 3.81 6.56
N ILE A 23 -14.22 4.18 7.44
CA ILE A 23 -13.01 3.42 7.69
C ILE A 23 -13.34 2.22 8.58
N LEU A 24 -13.15 1.01 8.04
CA LEU A 24 -13.34 -0.23 8.79
C LEU A 24 -12.02 -0.74 9.37
N HIS A 25 -10.89 -0.36 8.77
CA HIS A 25 -9.58 -0.82 9.18
C HIS A 25 -8.55 0.21 8.72
N CYS A 26 -7.60 0.54 9.58
CA CYS A 26 -6.52 1.44 9.23
C CYS A 26 -5.31 1.10 10.08
N GLU A 27 -4.31 0.47 9.48
CA GLU A 27 -3.08 0.09 10.18
C GLU A 27 -1.87 0.26 9.27
N ALA A 28 -0.71 0.20 9.88
CA ALA A 28 0.57 0.27 9.18
C ALA A 28 1.36 -1.01 9.42
N ILE A 29 1.98 -1.50 8.36
CA ILE A 29 2.89 -2.65 8.41
C ILE A 29 4.30 -2.09 8.46
N ASP A 30 4.97 -2.24 9.60
CA ASP A 30 6.33 -1.73 9.79
C ASP A 30 7.35 -2.82 9.44
N THR A 31 8.15 -2.57 8.43
CA THR A 31 9.18 -3.50 7.97
C THR A 31 10.58 -2.90 8.04
N ARG A 32 10.79 -1.94 8.95
CA ARG A 32 12.08 -1.24 9.06
C ARG A 32 13.16 -2.04 9.76
N ASN A 33 12.81 -2.99 10.61
CA ASN A 33 13.79 -3.74 11.40
C ASN A 33 14.60 -4.69 10.51
N LYS A 34 15.85 -4.37 10.29
CA LYS A 34 16.75 -5.14 9.40
C LYS A 34 17.06 -6.55 9.92
N ASN A 35 16.91 -6.79 11.20
CA ASN A 35 17.11 -8.12 11.76
C ASN A 35 15.98 -9.08 11.38
N HIS A 36 14.76 -8.57 11.29
CA HIS A 36 13.58 -9.34 10.90
C HIS A 36 13.32 -9.28 9.39
N PHE A 37 13.72 -8.20 8.75
CA PHE A 37 13.45 -7.94 7.32
C PHE A 37 14.76 -7.57 6.61
N PRO A 38 15.70 -8.53 6.48
CA PRO A 38 17.02 -8.23 5.90
C PRO A 38 16.96 -7.97 4.38
N THR A 39 15.97 -8.51 3.70
CA THR A 39 15.82 -8.31 2.25
C THR A 39 14.40 -7.88 1.90
N LEU A 40 14.21 -7.51 0.64
CA LEU A 40 12.91 -7.14 0.10
C LEU A 40 11.90 -8.30 0.21
N PHE A 41 12.38 -9.53 0.15
CA PHE A 41 11.51 -10.71 0.18
C PHE A 41 10.86 -10.93 1.54
N GLU A 42 11.58 -10.72 2.63
CA GLU A 42 10.97 -10.82 3.98
C GLU A 42 9.94 -9.73 4.20
N LYS A 43 10.20 -8.52 3.69
CA LYS A 43 9.24 -7.43 3.74
C LYS A 43 7.97 -7.78 2.95
N ALA A 44 8.15 -8.32 1.76
CA ALA A 44 7.03 -8.73 0.90
C ALA A 44 6.21 -9.84 1.56
N SER A 45 6.88 -10.82 2.19
CA SER A 45 6.19 -11.91 2.89
C SER A 45 5.32 -11.38 4.02
N LYS A 46 5.80 -10.39 4.77
CA LYS A 46 5.03 -9.77 5.84
C LYS A 46 3.77 -9.10 5.30
N VAL A 47 3.91 -8.36 4.21
CA VAL A 47 2.77 -7.70 3.57
C VAL A 47 1.78 -8.74 3.04
N ARG A 48 2.27 -9.81 2.43
CA ARG A 48 1.39 -10.87 1.91
C ARG A 48 0.57 -11.52 3.02
N ASP A 49 1.20 -11.82 4.15
CA ASP A 49 0.50 -12.41 5.29
C ASP A 49 -0.58 -11.47 5.81
N TYR A 50 -0.28 -10.18 5.88
CA TYR A 50 -1.22 -9.17 6.31
C TYR A 50 -2.41 -9.07 5.34
N LEU A 51 -2.15 -9.08 4.05
CA LEU A 51 -3.20 -9.03 3.03
C LEU A 51 -4.09 -10.28 3.08
N GLY A 52 -3.52 -11.43 3.41
CA GLY A 52 -4.30 -12.65 3.62
C GLY A 52 -5.29 -12.52 4.78
N ASP A 53 -4.88 -11.87 5.85
CA ASP A 53 -5.78 -11.59 6.98
C ASP A 53 -6.90 -10.62 6.58
N ILE A 54 -6.58 -9.63 5.75
CA ILE A 54 -7.57 -8.68 5.22
C ILE A 54 -8.58 -9.42 4.34
N GLU A 55 -8.12 -10.31 3.48
CA GLU A 55 -9.00 -11.13 2.65
C GLU A 55 -9.98 -11.94 3.48
N TYR A 56 -9.49 -12.51 4.56
CA TYR A 56 -10.32 -13.32 5.46
C TYR A 56 -11.41 -12.51 6.14
N LYS A 57 -11.11 -11.26 6.49
CA LYS A 57 -12.02 -10.41 7.27
C LYS A 57 -12.99 -9.58 6.44
N TYR A 58 -12.58 -9.20 5.23
CA TYR A 58 -13.32 -8.21 4.44
C TYR A 58 -13.54 -8.68 3.01
N ASP A 59 -14.69 -8.35 2.45
CA ASP A 59 -15.01 -8.65 1.05
C ASP A 59 -14.55 -7.49 0.17
N ILE A 60 -13.30 -7.54 -0.25
CA ILE A 60 -12.68 -6.49 -1.05
C ILE A 60 -13.09 -6.62 -2.51
N LYS A 61 -13.64 -5.55 -3.08
CA LYS A 61 -14.07 -5.49 -4.48
C LYS A 61 -13.21 -4.55 -5.33
N HIS A 62 -12.62 -3.54 -4.69
CA HIS A 62 -11.79 -2.55 -5.37
C HIS A 62 -10.50 -2.36 -4.58
N ILE A 63 -9.39 -2.20 -5.30
CA ILE A 63 -8.07 -2.02 -4.70
C ILE A 63 -7.43 -0.78 -5.33
N TYR A 64 -7.00 0.14 -4.47
CA TYR A 64 -6.29 1.35 -4.89
C TYR A 64 -4.92 1.39 -4.25
N ILE A 65 -3.90 1.62 -5.07
CA ILE A 65 -2.53 1.74 -4.61
C ILE A 65 -2.10 3.18 -4.84
N GLU A 66 -1.65 3.83 -3.78
CA GLU A 66 -1.18 5.21 -3.85
C GLU A 66 0.18 5.25 -4.52
N LYS A 67 0.30 6.05 -5.57
CA LYS A 67 1.59 6.32 -6.21
C LYS A 67 2.37 7.28 -5.34
N SER A 68 3.58 6.89 -4.99
CA SER A 68 4.45 7.75 -4.20
C SER A 68 4.94 8.92 -5.03
N LEU A 69 4.65 10.13 -4.57
CA LEU A 69 5.19 11.35 -5.18
C LEU A 69 6.69 11.51 -4.96
N GLN A 70 7.23 10.80 -3.99
CA GLN A 70 8.67 10.87 -3.69
C GLN A 70 9.52 10.42 -4.88
N THR A 71 8.97 9.62 -5.77
CA THR A 71 9.69 9.19 -6.97
C THR A 71 9.99 10.33 -7.92
N PHE A 72 9.26 11.44 -7.82
CA PHE A 72 9.41 12.59 -8.70
C PHE A 72 10.22 13.73 -8.10
N ARG A 73 10.64 13.59 -6.85
CA ARG A 73 11.47 14.59 -6.19
C ARG A 73 12.93 14.33 -6.52
N SER A 74 13.42 15.00 -7.52
CA SER A 74 14.83 14.90 -7.91
C SER A 74 15.73 15.30 -6.74
N GLY A 75 16.81 14.55 -6.53
CA GLY A 75 17.82 14.85 -5.52
C GLY A 75 17.61 14.20 -4.17
N PHE A 76 16.45 13.63 -3.89
CA PHE A 76 16.18 12.98 -2.60
C PHE A 76 16.23 11.48 -2.63
N SER A 77 16.07 10.88 -3.83
CA SER A 77 16.09 9.43 -3.96
C SER A 77 17.06 9.04 -5.06
N SER A 78 17.93 8.08 -4.74
CA SER A 78 18.84 7.52 -5.74
C SER A 78 18.05 6.66 -6.74
N ALA A 79 18.66 6.40 -7.91
CA ALA A 79 18.08 5.48 -8.87
C ALA A 79 17.84 4.10 -8.27
N LYS A 80 18.74 3.64 -7.39
CA LYS A 80 18.59 2.37 -6.68
C LYS A 80 17.37 2.37 -5.79
N THR A 81 17.15 3.45 -5.03
CA THR A 81 15.99 3.57 -4.15
C THR A 81 14.69 3.54 -4.94
N LEU A 82 14.64 4.27 -6.06
CA LEU A 82 13.46 4.31 -6.92
C LEU A 82 13.19 2.94 -7.55
N SER A 83 14.23 2.25 -7.99
CA SER A 83 14.12 0.92 -8.56
C SER A 83 13.62 -0.10 -7.54
N THR A 84 14.12 -0.03 -6.32
CA THR A 84 13.69 -0.91 -5.23
C THR A 84 12.22 -0.68 -4.89
N LEU A 85 11.81 0.58 -4.80
CA LEU A 85 10.41 0.93 -4.52
C LEU A 85 9.48 0.45 -5.65
N ALA A 86 9.88 0.63 -6.90
CA ALA A 86 9.11 0.15 -8.04
C ALA A 86 8.97 -1.37 -8.02
N SER A 87 10.06 -2.09 -7.70
CA SER A 87 10.02 -3.55 -7.57
C SER A 87 9.08 -3.98 -6.47
N PHE A 88 9.12 -3.33 -5.33
CA PHE A 88 8.26 -3.67 -4.20
C PHE A 88 6.79 -3.40 -4.52
N ASN A 89 6.50 -2.28 -5.17
CA ASN A 89 5.15 -1.97 -5.64
C ASN A 89 4.63 -3.06 -6.59
N GLY A 90 5.47 -3.52 -7.50
CA GLY A 90 5.11 -4.59 -8.43
C GLY A 90 4.78 -5.89 -7.70
N ILE A 91 5.58 -6.26 -6.72
CA ILE A 91 5.37 -7.48 -5.93
C ILE A 91 4.03 -7.40 -5.17
N VAL A 92 3.79 -6.30 -4.48
CA VAL A 92 2.56 -6.12 -3.70
C VAL A 92 1.34 -6.05 -4.61
N SER A 93 1.45 -5.38 -5.75
CA SER A 93 0.38 -5.33 -6.76
C SER A 93 0.01 -6.73 -7.24
N TRP A 94 1.00 -7.57 -7.48
CA TRP A 94 0.75 -8.95 -7.89
C TRP A 94 0.05 -9.75 -6.79
N PHE A 95 0.44 -9.56 -5.52
CA PHE A 95 -0.27 -10.19 -4.41
C PHE A 95 -1.75 -9.83 -4.40
N CYS A 96 -2.06 -8.56 -4.62
CA CYS A 96 -3.44 -8.10 -4.68
C CYS A 96 -4.20 -8.79 -5.80
N TYR A 97 -3.60 -8.86 -6.98
CA TYR A 97 -4.21 -9.53 -8.12
C TYR A 97 -4.44 -11.02 -7.83
N GLU A 98 -3.45 -11.69 -7.25
CA GLU A 98 -3.55 -13.12 -6.96
C GLU A 98 -4.59 -13.42 -5.88
N ILE A 99 -4.59 -12.63 -4.80
CA ILE A 99 -5.49 -12.86 -3.67
C ILE A 99 -6.94 -12.57 -4.04
N TRP A 100 -7.19 -11.45 -4.72
CA TRP A 100 -8.57 -11.01 -5.00
C TRP A 100 -9.00 -11.15 -6.45
N ASN A 101 -8.11 -11.59 -7.32
CA ASN A 101 -8.36 -11.68 -8.75
C ASN A 101 -8.88 -10.34 -9.32
N THR A 102 -8.33 -9.25 -8.82
CA THR A 102 -8.74 -7.90 -9.13
C THR A 102 -7.51 -7.06 -9.46
N HIS A 103 -7.56 -6.33 -10.58
CA HIS A 103 -6.48 -5.44 -10.96
C HIS A 103 -6.48 -4.21 -10.07
N PRO A 104 -5.37 -3.93 -9.34
CA PRO A 104 -5.30 -2.70 -8.57
C PRO A 104 -5.25 -1.48 -9.47
N GLU A 105 -5.85 -0.40 -9.02
CA GLU A 105 -5.75 0.91 -9.69
C GLU A 105 -4.73 1.76 -8.97
N TYR A 106 -3.94 2.53 -9.73
CA TYR A 106 -2.90 3.39 -9.18
C TYR A 106 -3.38 4.84 -9.18
N LEU A 107 -3.30 5.48 -8.02
CA LEU A 107 -3.74 6.85 -7.84
C LEU A 107 -2.60 7.68 -7.27
N SER A 108 -2.60 8.99 -7.58
CA SER A 108 -1.73 9.92 -6.88
C SER A 108 -2.17 9.99 -5.41
N ALA A 109 -1.26 10.41 -4.52
CA ALA A 109 -1.57 10.52 -3.09
C ALA A 109 -2.85 11.31 -2.83
N THR A 110 -2.97 12.47 -3.48
CA THR A 110 -4.16 13.32 -3.35
C THR A 110 -5.42 12.65 -3.88
N SER A 111 -5.33 12.01 -5.04
CA SER A 111 -6.47 11.32 -5.64
C SER A 111 -6.91 10.12 -4.82
N ALA A 112 -5.97 9.35 -4.29
CA ALA A 112 -6.29 8.20 -3.45
C ALA A 112 -7.08 8.62 -2.21
N ARG A 113 -6.60 9.64 -1.51
CA ARG A 113 -7.28 10.16 -0.31
C ARG A 113 -8.66 10.69 -0.63
N LYS A 114 -8.79 11.43 -1.73
CA LYS A 114 -10.08 11.98 -2.15
C LYS A 114 -11.05 10.87 -2.54
N SER A 115 -10.61 9.90 -3.31
CA SER A 115 -11.46 8.79 -3.76
C SER A 115 -11.93 7.92 -2.60
N CYS A 116 -11.09 7.73 -1.59
CA CYS A 116 -11.44 6.95 -0.41
C CYS A 116 -12.21 7.75 0.64
N GLY A 117 -12.46 9.04 0.41
CA GLY A 117 -13.15 9.89 1.37
C GLY A 117 -12.35 10.20 2.61
N ILE A 118 -11.05 9.92 2.61
CA ILE A 118 -10.19 10.20 3.73
C ILE A 118 -9.87 11.69 3.75
N LYS A 119 -10.25 12.35 4.84
CA LYS A 119 -9.90 13.74 5.06
C LYS A 119 -8.51 13.80 5.67
N VAL A 120 -7.61 14.47 4.98
CA VAL A 120 -6.26 14.68 5.50
C VAL A 120 -6.28 15.95 6.33
N PRO A 121 -5.89 15.88 7.62
CA PRO A 121 -5.78 17.09 8.42
C PRO A 121 -4.84 18.09 7.76
N LYS A 122 -5.16 19.35 7.93
CA LYS A 122 -4.34 20.42 7.37
C LYS A 122 -2.93 20.35 7.95
N GLY A 123 -1.92 20.33 7.08
CA GLY A 123 -0.54 20.23 7.50
C GLY A 123 0.00 18.80 7.59
N THR A 124 -0.77 17.82 7.17
CA THR A 124 -0.34 16.42 7.15
C THR A 124 0.09 16.00 5.77
#